data_427cf716011474c9c5c7c7df570cf09b
#
_entry.id   427cf716011474c9c5c7c7df570cf09b
#
_cell.length_a   1.000
_cell.length_b   1.000
_cell.length_c   1.000
_cell.angle_alpha   90.00
_cell.angle_beta   90.00
_cell.angle_gamma   90.00
#
_symmetry.space_group_name_H-M   'P 1'
#
loop_
_entity.id
_entity.type
_entity.pdbx_description
1 polymer ?
#
loop_
_entity_poly.entity_id
_entity_poly.type
_entity_poly.pdbx_seq_one_letter_code
_entity_poly.pdbx_strand_id
1 'polypeptide(L)'
;MPGYTSQLGQYHDEKATRYVLRLGMQQVHAHKVRKIRTSTTFHRPKTLQLSRSPKYPRKSIPHETRLDQHKIIIHPLNTESAMKKIEENNTLVFIVDVKANKRQIKQALKTLYDVDTVKINTLIRPDGSKKAFARLTPDVDALDIAATKLAIV
;
A
#
# COMPACT_ATOMS: atom_id res chain seq x y z
N MET A 1 -46.73 61.85 -25.51
CA MET A 1 -45.41 61.43 -26.00
C MET A 1 -44.66 60.72 -24.86
N PRO A 2 -44.67 59.37 -24.77
CA PRO A 2 -43.85 58.64 -23.88
C PRO A 2 -42.86 57.82 -24.72
N GLY A 3 -41.56 58.02 -24.58
CA GLY A 3 -40.67 57.14 -25.32
C GLY A 3 -39.18 57.44 -25.27
N TYR A 4 -38.71 58.55 -24.74
CA TYR A 4 -37.31 58.93 -24.82
C TYR A 4 -36.48 58.69 -23.54
N THR A 5 -37.08 58.41 -22.41
CA THR A 5 -36.37 58.23 -21.13
C THR A 5 -35.96 56.81 -20.84
N SER A 6 -36.54 55.81 -21.52
CA SER A 6 -36.20 54.38 -21.23
C SER A 6 -34.93 53.89 -21.93
N GLN A 7 -34.56 54.49 -23.07
CA GLN A 7 -33.33 54.02 -23.79
C GLN A 7 -32.02 54.52 -23.20
N LEU A 8 -32.01 55.69 -22.57
CA LEU A 8 -30.81 56.23 -21.96
C LEU A 8 -30.40 55.49 -20.67
N GLY A 9 -31.37 54.99 -19.92
CA GLY A 9 -31.11 54.16 -18.72
C GLY A 9 -30.49 52.83 -19.04
N GLN A 10 -30.93 52.16 -20.08
CA GLN A 10 -30.34 50.88 -20.51
C GLN A 10 -28.94 50.99 -21.07
N TYR A 11 -28.62 52.10 -21.75
CA TYR A 11 -27.27 52.32 -22.32
C TYR A 11 -26.22 52.63 -21.26
N HIS A 12 -26.61 53.21 -20.12
CA HIS A 12 -25.71 53.45 -18.97
C HIS A 12 -25.40 52.14 -18.24
N ASP A 13 -26.37 51.27 -18.09
CA ASP A 13 -26.19 49.98 -17.38
C ASP A 13 -25.31 49.01 -18.13
N GLU A 14 -25.42 48.91 -19.47
CA GLU A 14 -24.58 48.07 -20.29
C GLU A 14 -23.10 48.50 -20.27
N LYS A 15 -22.81 49.81 -20.26
CA LYS A 15 -21.46 50.32 -20.16
C LYS A 15 -20.84 50.06 -18.79
N ALA A 16 -21.61 50.21 -17.72
CA ALA A 16 -21.18 49.89 -16.35
C ALA A 16 -20.89 48.40 -16.20
N THR A 17 -21.77 47.54 -16.72
CA THR A 17 -21.59 46.10 -16.68
C THR A 17 -20.34 45.64 -17.46
N ARG A 18 -20.13 46.18 -18.66
CA ARG A 18 -18.90 45.92 -19.46
C ARG A 18 -17.64 46.40 -18.76
N TYR A 19 -17.70 47.52 -18.05
CA TYR A 19 -16.54 48.05 -17.30
C TYR A 19 -16.19 47.17 -16.11
N VAL A 20 -17.19 46.70 -15.35
CA VAL A 20 -16.99 45.78 -14.22
C VAL A 20 -16.48 44.44 -14.69
N LEU A 21 -16.97 43.87 -15.78
CA LEU A 21 -16.46 42.62 -16.38
C LEU A 21 -15.03 42.80 -16.84
N ARG A 22 -14.65 43.94 -17.41
CA ARG A 22 -13.27 44.22 -17.86
C ARG A 22 -12.29 44.35 -16.69
N LEU A 23 -12.73 44.98 -15.58
CA LEU A 23 -11.96 45.06 -14.35
C LEU A 23 -11.79 43.68 -13.69
N GLY A 24 -12.85 42.88 -13.66
CA GLY A 24 -12.77 41.48 -13.19
C GLY A 24 -11.82 40.63 -14.00
N MET A 25 -11.82 40.75 -15.32
CA MET A 25 -10.85 40.05 -16.19
C MET A 25 -9.40 40.52 -16.01
N GLN A 26 -9.17 41.81 -15.71
CA GLN A 26 -7.82 42.30 -15.44
C GLN A 26 -7.27 41.83 -14.11
N GLN A 27 -8.11 41.64 -13.09
CA GLN A 27 -7.69 41.12 -11.80
C GLN A 27 -7.30 39.62 -11.84
N VAL A 28 -7.91 38.82 -12.70
CA VAL A 28 -7.57 37.40 -12.85
C VAL A 28 -6.15 37.19 -13.42
N HIS A 29 -5.61 38.16 -14.13
CA HIS A 29 -4.25 38.07 -14.66
C HIS A 29 -3.16 38.67 -13.74
N ALA A 30 -3.53 39.38 -12.67
CA ALA A 30 -2.59 40.12 -11.82
C ALA A 30 -1.81 39.25 -10.80
N HIS A 31 -2.28 38.02 -10.53
CA HIS A 31 -1.69 37.14 -9.54
C HIS A 31 -1.19 35.81 -10.11
N LYS A 32 -0.33 35.85 -11.11
CA LYS A 32 0.49 34.66 -11.40
C LYS A 32 1.52 34.52 -10.28
N VAL A 33 1.16 33.74 -9.25
CA VAL A 33 2.12 33.34 -8.23
C VAL A 33 3.24 32.54 -8.92
N ARG A 34 4.44 33.11 -8.98
CA ARG A 34 5.61 32.42 -9.50
C ARG A 34 5.95 31.26 -8.56
N LYS A 35 6.12 30.07 -9.11
CA LYS A 35 6.62 28.94 -8.33
C LYS A 35 8.05 29.25 -7.85
N ILE A 36 8.25 29.23 -6.53
CA ILE A 36 9.57 29.36 -5.93
C ILE A 36 10.18 27.96 -5.88
N ARG A 37 11.36 27.79 -6.47
CA ARG A 37 12.12 26.55 -6.38
C ARG A 37 13.11 26.70 -5.23
N THR A 38 12.97 25.86 -4.20
CA THR A 38 13.82 25.84 -3.00
C THR A 38 15.05 24.95 -3.17
N SER A 39 15.07 24.06 -4.15
CA SER A 39 16.19 23.17 -4.46
C SER A 39 16.79 23.50 -5.82
N THR A 40 18.12 23.43 -5.92
CA THR A 40 18.86 23.58 -7.18
C THR A 40 18.73 22.37 -8.10
N THR A 41 18.44 21.19 -7.54
CA THR A 41 18.28 19.95 -8.29
C THR A 41 16.84 19.78 -8.75
N PHE A 42 16.66 19.67 -10.05
CA PHE A 42 15.34 19.43 -10.65
C PHE A 42 15.09 17.92 -10.75
N HIS A 43 14.08 17.42 -10.02
CA HIS A 43 13.56 16.09 -10.21
C HIS A 43 12.28 16.16 -11.05
N ARG A 44 12.17 15.31 -12.06
CA ARG A 44 10.99 15.25 -12.92
C ARG A 44 9.75 14.92 -12.05
N PRO A 45 8.69 15.76 -12.12
CA PRO A 45 7.48 15.49 -11.34
C PRO A 45 6.83 14.18 -11.79
N LYS A 46 6.21 13.48 -10.84
CA LYS A 46 5.40 12.30 -11.16
C LYS A 46 4.13 12.75 -11.86
N THR A 47 3.92 12.26 -13.06
CA THR A 47 2.70 12.49 -13.84
C THR A 47 1.84 11.24 -13.84
N LEU A 48 0.54 11.41 -14.13
CA LEU A 48 -0.38 10.29 -14.29
C LEU A 48 0.08 9.38 -15.44
N GLN A 49 0.31 8.11 -15.13
CA GLN A 49 0.58 7.08 -16.14
C GLN A 49 -0.64 6.18 -16.22
N LEU A 50 -1.34 6.24 -17.33
CA LEU A 50 -2.46 5.35 -17.59
C LEU A 50 -1.96 3.92 -17.84
N SER A 51 -2.71 2.94 -17.35
CA SER A 51 -2.44 1.53 -17.64
C SER A 51 -2.60 1.25 -19.13
N ARG A 52 -1.82 0.31 -19.64
CA ARG A 52 -1.95 -0.15 -21.02
C ARG A 52 -3.28 -0.91 -21.19
N SER A 53 -3.94 -0.69 -22.30
CA SER A 53 -5.13 -1.42 -22.72
C SER A 53 -4.81 -2.22 -23.98
N PRO A 54 -4.21 -3.42 -23.89
CA PRO A 54 -3.79 -4.19 -25.04
C PRO A 54 -5.00 -4.71 -25.81
N LYS A 55 -4.91 -4.75 -27.13
CA LYS A 55 -5.96 -5.26 -28.04
C LYS A 55 -6.24 -6.74 -27.83
N TYR A 56 -5.23 -7.51 -27.40
CA TYR A 56 -5.33 -8.94 -27.10
C TYR A 56 -4.44 -9.31 -25.92
N PRO A 57 -4.82 -10.31 -25.12
CA PRO A 57 -3.98 -10.79 -24.01
C PRO A 57 -2.74 -11.49 -24.55
N ARG A 58 -1.56 -11.24 -23.97
CA ARG A 58 -0.30 -11.88 -24.39
C ARG A 58 -0.23 -13.36 -24.03
N LYS A 59 -0.96 -13.75 -22.99
CA LYS A 59 -1.13 -15.14 -22.56
C LYS A 59 -2.62 -15.41 -22.40
N SER A 60 -3.08 -16.56 -22.90
CA SER A 60 -4.49 -16.95 -22.80
C SER A 60 -4.93 -17.20 -21.37
N ILE A 61 -4.05 -17.74 -20.53
CA ILE A 61 -4.31 -18.01 -19.10
C ILE A 61 -3.14 -17.46 -18.28
N PRO A 62 -3.40 -16.67 -17.22
CA PRO A 62 -2.36 -16.23 -16.30
C PRO A 62 -1.78 -17.42 -15.53
N HIS A 63 -0.48 -17.38 -15.27
CA HIS A 63 0.20 -18.39 -14.46
C HIS A 63 -0.21 -18.26 -13.00
N GLU A 64 -0.58 -19.37 -12.38
CA GLU A 64 -0.71 -19.44 -10.92
C GLU A 64 0.64 -19.21 -10.24
N THR A 65 0.60 -18.67 -9.04
CA THR A 65 1.81 -18.42 -8.24
C THR A 65 2.47 -19.76 -7.90
N ARG A 66 3.75 -19.91 -8.24
CA ARG A 66 4.49 -21.17 -7.98
C ARG A 66 4.69 -21.43 -6.48
N LEU A 67 4.78 -20.37 -5.66
CA LEU A 67 4.86 -20.43 -4.22
C LEU A 67 3.47 -20.12 -3.63
N ASP A 68 2.70 -21.17 -3.37
CA ASP A 68 1.48 -21.10 -2.58
C ASP A 68 1.80 -21.17 -1.07
N GLN A 69 0.82 -20.92 -0.24
CA GLN A 69 0.97 -20.91 1.21
C GLN A 69 1.46 -22.26 1.78
N HIS A 70 1.03 -23.38 1.20
CA HIS A 70 1.42 -24.72 1.62
C HIS A 70 2.84 -25.09 1.21
N LYS A 71 3.38 -24.49 0.16
CA LYS A 71 4.79 -24.61 -0.24
C LYS A 71 5.70 -23.67 0.55
N ILE A 72 5.17 -22.50 0.96
CA ILE A 72 5.92 -21.53 1.75
C ILE A 72 6.23 -22.08 3.12
N ILE A 73 5.24 -22.62 3.85
CA ILE A 73 5.40 -23.19 5.17
C ILE A 73 5.50 -24.71 5.01
N ILE A 74 6.67 -25.25 5.37
CA ILE A 74 6.92 -26.69 5.24
C ILE A 74 6.43 -27.42 6.50
N HIS A 75 6.96 -27.04 7.65
CA HIS A 75 6.51 -27.59 8.94
C HIS A 75 6.92 -26.66 10.10
N PRO A 76 6.22 -26.71 11.22
CA PRO A 76 6.68 -26.05 12.45
C PRO A 76 7.90 -26.78 13.03
N LEU A 77 8.73 -26.05 13.77
CA LEU A 77 9.94 -26.61 14.39
C LEU A 77 9.67 -26.86 15.88
N ASN A 78 9.72 -28.16 16.27
CA ASN A 78 9.61 -28.58 17.65
C ASN A 78 10.97 -28.97 18.21
N THR A 79 11.69 -28.00 18.78
CA THR A 79 12.94 -28.19 19.50
C THR A 79 12.85 -27.48 20.85
N GLU A 80 13.63 -27.92 21.85
CA GLU A 80 13.66 -27.27 23.18
C GLU A 80 13.90 -25.75 23.06
N SER A 81 14.83 -25.34 22.21
CA SER A 81 15.06 -23.89 21.95
C SER A 81 13.92 -23.17 21.28
N ALA A 82 13.12 -23.86 20.46
CA ALA A 82 11.91 -23.29 19.87
C ALA A 82 10.82 -23.13 20.91
N MET A 83 10.66 -24.11 21.81
CA MET A 83 9.69 -24.05 22.92
C MET A 83 9.98 -22.86 23.85
N LYS A 84 11.23 -22.66 24.23
CA LYS A 84 11.65 -21.45 24.98
C LYS A 84 11.28 -20.14 24.28
N LYS A 85 11.35 -20.09 22.92
CA LYS A 85 10.93 -18.92 22.18
C LYS A 85 9.42 -18.68 22.17
N ILE A 86 8.66 -19.75 22.24
CA ILE A 86 7.19 -19.68 22.37
C ILE A 86 6.84 -19.10 23.75
N GLU A 87 7.40 -19.65 24.83
CA GLU A 87 7.10 -19.27 26.21
C GLU A 87 7.60 -17.86 26.56
N GLU A 88 8.86 -17.54 26.26
CA GLU A 88 9.48 -16.28 26.68
C GLU A 88 9.18 -15.10 25.76
N ASN A 89 9.04 -15.36 24.47
CA ASN A 89 9.05 -14.30 23.45
C ASN A 89 7.78 -14.24 22.59
N ASN A 90 6.77 -15.05 22.89
CA ASN A 90 5.55 -15.15 22.08
C ASN A 90 5.85 -15.33 20.57
N THR A 91 6.80 -16.25 20.27
CA THR A 91 7.36 -16.40 18.92
C THR A 91 7.28 -17.85 18.46
N LEU A 92 6.58 -18.10 17.36
CA LEU A 92 6.53 -19.40 16.70
C LEU A 92 7.70 -19.56 15.73
N VAL A 93 8.19 -20.80 15.61
CA VAL A 93 9.32 -21.12 14.75
C VAL A 93 8.90 -22.12 13.68
N PHE A 94 9.18 -21.80 12.41
CA PHE A 94 8.82 -22.62 11.25
C PHE A 94 10.04 -22.87 10.35
N ILE A 95 10.04 -24.02 9.71
CA ILE A 95 10.86 -24.27 8.53
C ILE A 95 10.05 -23.90 7.29
N VAL A 96 10.64 -23.06 6.45
CA VAL A 96 10.01 -22.48 5.29
C VAL A 96 10.86 -22.65 4.04
N ASP A 97 10.26 -22.52 2.88
CA ASP A 97 10.97 -22.57 1.59
C ASP A 97 12.02 -21.46 1.50
N VAL A 98 13.21 -21.80 0.95
CA VAL A 98 14.33 -20.87 0.79
C VAL A 98 13.96 -19.66 -0.08
N LYS A 99 13.09 -19.85 -1.07
CA LYS A 99 12.64 -18.81 -1.99
C LYS A 99 11.60 -17.87 -1.36
N ALA A 100 10.99 -18.23 -0.23
CA ALA A 100 9.99 -17.43 0.44
C ALA A 100 10.59 -16.18 1.08
N ASN A 101 9.95 -15.04 0.90
CA ASN A 101 10.30 -13.78 1.57
C ASN A 101 9.44 -13.57 2.83
N LYS A 102 9.84 -12.63 3.70
CA LYS A 102 9.15 -12.34 4.96
C LYS A 102 7.67 -11.98 4.79
N ARG A 103 7.33 -11.24 3.72
CA ARG A 103 5.94 -10.84 3.43
C ARG A 103 5.09 -12.05 3.04
N GLN A 104 5.63 -12.94 2.21
CA GLN A 104 4.95 -14.17 1.81
C GLN A 104 4.73 -15.10 3.03
N ILE A 105 5.74 -15.22 3.90
CA ILE A 105 5.62 -16.00 5.14
C ILE A 105 4.52 -15.43 6.05
N LYS A 106 4.50 -14.10 6.24
CA LYS A 106 3.45 -13.43 7.02
C LYS A 106 2.06 -13.72 6.46
N GLN A 107 1.89 -13.60 5.16
CA GLN A 107 0.61 -13.86 4.50
C GLN A 107 0.21 -15.33 4.59
N ALA A 108 1.15 -16.26 4.45
CA ALA A 108 0.91 -17.68 4.57
C ALA A 108 0.46 -18.06 5.99
N LEU A 109 1.11 -17.52 7.03
CA LEU A 109 0.71 -17.73 8.42
C LEU A 109 -0.70 -17.20 8.70
N LYS A 110 -1.03 -16.04 8.16
CA LYS A 110 -2.39 -15.48 8.29
C LYS A 110 -3.44 -16.33 7.59
N THR A 111 -3.14 -16.86 6.42
CA THR A 111 -4.10 -17.66 5.64
C THR A 111 -4.28 -19.08 6.21
N LEU A 112 -3.21 -19.73 6.67
CA LEU A 112 -3.25 -21.12 7.14
C LEU A 112 -3.70 -21.24 8.60
N TYR A 113 -3.22 -20.35 9.46
CA TYR A 113 -3.40 -20.45 10.91
C TYR A 113 -4.20 -19.30 11.49
N ASP A 114 -4.60 -18.33 10.67
CA ASP A 114 -5.27 -17.10 11.11
C ASP A 114 -4.52 -16.37 12.23
N VAL A 115 -3.20 -16.24 12.05
CA VAL A 115 -2.28 -15.64 13.03
C VAL A 115 -1.67 -14.37 12.48
N ASP A 116 -1.84 -13.27 13.20
CA ASP A 116 -1.18 -12.01 12.87
C ASP A 116 0.19 -11.92 13.54
N THR A 117 1.18 -11.50 12.77
CA THR A 117 2.57 -11.37 13.23
C THR A 117 3.04 -9.93 13.19
N VAL A 118 3.69 -9.49 14.26
CA VAL A 118 4.33 -8.17 14.35
C VAL A 118 5.59 -8.12 13.49
N LYS A 119 6.46 -9.12 13.64
CA LYS A 119 7.77 -9.18 12.99
C LYS A 119 8.13 -10.61 12.61
N ILE A 120 8.77 -10.76 11.45
CA ILE A 120 9.34 -12.04 11.01
C ILE A 120 10.84 -11.88 10.81
N ASN A 121 11.61 -12.72 11.48
CA ASN A 121 13.05 -12.85 11.27
C ASN A 121 13.33 -14.19 10.60
N THR A 122 14.27 -14.20 9.68
CA THR A 122 14.64 -15.41 8.93
C THR A 122 16.13 -15.62 8.96
N LEU A 123 16.53 -16.88 8.99
CA LEU A 123 17.93 -17.30 8.79
C LEU A 123 17.96 -18.52 7.86
N ILE A 124 19.09 -18.73 7.21
CA ILE A 124 19.35 -19.94 6.43
C ILE A 124 20.22 -20.85 7.29
N ARG A 125 19.77 -22.09 7.46
CA ARG A 125 20.48 -23.11 8.23
C ARG A 125 21.63 -23.70 7.42
N PRO A 126 22.59 -24.36 8.08
CA PRO A 126 23.70 -25.07 7.40
C PRO A 126 23.23 -26.13 6.41
N ASP A 127 22.06 -26.73 6.63
CA ASP A 127 21.44 -27.73 5.73
C ASP A 127 20.79 -27.09 4.47
N GLY A 128 20.83 -25.76 4.33
CA GLY A 128 20.24 -25.02 3.23
C GLY A 128 18.76 -24.66 3.40
N SER A 129 18.08 -25.16 4.44
CA SER A 129 16.69 -24.79 4.72
C SER A 129 16.58 -23.39 5.37
N LYS A 130 15.47 -22.71 5.17
CA LYS A 130 15.20 -21.43 5.82
C LYS A 130 14.38 -21.63 7.09
N LYS A 131 14.84 -21.07 8.21
CA LYS A 131 14.12 -21.00 9.47
C LYS A 131 13.51 -19.61 9.62
N ALA A 132 12.23 -19.53 9.97
CA ALA A 132 11.52 -18.29 10.22
C ALA A 132 11.05 -18.20 11.67
N PHE A 133 11.33 -17.09 12.33
CA PHE A 133 10.84 -16.73 13.65
C PHE A 133 9.71 -15.73 13.47
N ALA A 134 8.50 -16.14 13.78
CA ALA A 134 7.28 -15.32 13.66
C ALA A 134 6.86 -14.84 15.05
N ARG A 135 7.17 -13.60 15.39
CA ARG A 135 6.70 -12.98 16.63
C ARG A 135 5.24 -12.56 16.46
N LEU A 136 4.38 -13.09 17.32
CA LEU A 136 2.96 -12.82 17.32
C LEU A 136 2.63 -11.44 17.92
N THR A 137 1.42 -10.99 17.68
CA THR A 137 0.84 -9.83 18.39
C THR A 137 0.58 -10.20 19.86
N PRO A 138 0.63 -9.23 20.78
CA PRO A 138 0.41 -9.49 22.20
C PRO A 138 -1.01 -9.97 22.53
N ASP A 139 -1.95 -9.79 21.60
CA ASP A 139 -3.36 -10.18 21.76
C ASP A 139 -3.56 -11.71 21.67
N VAL A 140 -2.57 -12.42 21.11
CA VAL A 140 -2.65 -13.86 20.86
C VAL A 140 -1.47 -14.56 21.51
N ASP A 141 -1.75 -15.63 22.27
CA ASP A 141 -0.70 -16.45 22.89
C ASP A 141 -0.17 -17.50 21.91
N ALA A 142 1.17 -17.55 21.79
CA ALA A 142 1.82 -18.53 20.94
C ALA A 142 1.68 -19.96 21.45
N LEU A 143 1.54 -20.16 22.77
CA LEU A 143 1.31 -21.47 23.36
C LEU A 143 -0.03 -22.06 22.93
N ASP A 144 -1.09 -21.26 22.96
CA ASP A 144 -2.42 -21.69 22.52
C ASP A 144 -2.42 -22.12 21.05
N ILE A 145 -1.75 -21.35 20.20
CA ILE A 145 -1.64 -21.69 18.77
C ILE A 145 -0.79 -22.94 18.57
N ALA A 146 0.28 -23.11 19.33
CA ALA A 146 1.13 -24.29 19.27
C ALA A 146 0.38 -25.57 19.65
N ALA A 147 -0.45 -25.48 20.69
CA ALA A 147 -1.27 -26.61 21.15
C ALA A 147 -2.45 -26.90 20.20
N THR A 148 -3.23 -25.86 19.84
CA THR A 148 -4.51 -26.05 19.14
C THR A 148 -4.36 -26.23 17.64
N LYS A 149 -3.51 -25.42 17.00
CA LYS A 149 -3.40 -25.37 15.53
C LYS A 149 -2.19 -26.11 14.97
N LEU A 150 -1.12 -26.24 15.74
CA LEU A 150 0.13 -26.85 15.29
C LEU A 150 0.38 -28.24 15.88
N ALA A 151 -0.31 -28.61 16.97
CA ALA A 151 -0.15 -29.86 17.70
C ALA A 151 1.34 -30.18 18.04
N ILE A 152 2.06 -29.16 18.51
CA ILE A 152 3.50 -29.26 18.83
C ILE A 152 3.71 -29.48 20.34
N VAL A 153 2.75 -29.09 21.14
CA VAL A 153 2.76 -29.16 22.61
C VAL A 153 1.70 -30.14 23.05
#